data_aca71a84b81d1bc01ac5faeb87218a20
#
_entry.id   aca71a84b81d1bc01ac5faeb87218a20
#
_cell.length_a   1.000
_cell.length_b   1.000
_cell.length_c   1.000
_cell.angle_alpha   90.00
_cell.angle_beta   90.00
_cell.angle_gamma   90.00
#
_symmetry.space_group_name_H-M   'P 1'
#
loop_
_entity.id
_entity.type
_entity.pdbx_description
1 polymer ?
#
loop_
_entity_poly.entity_id
_entity_poly.type
_entity_poly.pdbx_seq_one_letter_code
_entity_poly.pdbx_strand_id
1 'polypeptide(L)'
;MALYVLSDTHLSGATEKPMDIFGERWKNHTERIGYFFEKTLRTDDTVVIPGDISWGMTLEEALPDLQFLNSLPGKKILMKGNHDYWWSTVSKIEKFFAEQQLSTLSLLFNNAYKVESFALCGTRGWYSDSTNPPCTDRAKIVLREAGRLERSLQAGSRLEAEELLAFLHFPPVWGNFVCRELLEVLLRYGVKRCY
;
A
#
# COMPACT_ATOMS: atom_id res chain seq x y z
N MET A 1 1.74 -12.93 -16.73
CA MET A 1 1.89 -11.89 -15.68
C MET A 1 1.17 -12.38 -14.44
N ALA A 2 1.78 -12.25 -13.24
CA ALA A 2 1.15 -12.62 -11.97
C ALA A 2 1.01 -11.37 -11.09
N LEU A 3 0.01 -11.39 -10.19
CA LEU A 3 -0.23 -10.33 -9.20
C LEU A 3 0.11 -10.88 -7.80
N TYR A 4 0.98 -10.17 -7.12
CA TYR A 4 1.39 -10.47 -5.75
C TYR A 4 1.00 -9.33 -4.80
N VAL A 5 0.89 -9.65 -3.53
CA VAL A 5 0.64 -8.67 -2.45
C VAL A 5 1.67 -8.90 -1.35
N LEU A 6 2.35 -7.86 -0.94
CA LEU A 6 3.31 -7.88 0.16
C LEU A 6 3.15 -6.59 0.97
N SER A 7 2.64 -6.66 2.18
CA SER A 7 2.47 -5.51 3.06
C SER A 7 3.58 -5.40 4.11
N ASP A 8 3.68 -4.22 4.73
CA ASP A 8 4.48 -4.02 5.94
C ASP A 8 5.96 -4.39 5.75
N THR A 9 6.57 -3.88 4.69
CA THR A 9 7.98 -4.16 4.40
C THR A 9 8.92 -3.52 5.41
N HIS A 10 8.52 -2.40 6.04
CA HIS A 10 9.24 -1.73 7.11
C HIS A 10 10.75 -1.64 6.87
N LEU A 11 11.13 -1.26 5.65
CA LEU A 11 12.52 -1.10 5.28
C LEU A 11 13.17 0.04 6.08
N SER A 12 14.44 -0.09 6.36
CA SER A 12 15.17 0.86 7.22
C SER A 12 16.59 1.14 6.74
N GLY A 13 16.77 1.22 5.42
CA GLY A 13 18.09 1.38 4.79
C GLY A 13 18.86 2.65 5.18
N ALA A 14 18.16 3.73 5.56
CA ALA A 14 18.76 4.97 6.02
C ALA A 14 18.46 5.27 7.51
N THR A 15 17.77 4.39 8.23
CA THR A 15 17.35 4.63 9.61
C THR A 15 17.77 3.49 10.53
N GLU A 16 18.18 3.82 11.75
CA GLU A 16 18.50 2.82 12.77
C GLU A 16 17.20 2.30 13.44
N LYS A 17 16.45 1.49 12.69
CA LYS A 17 15.23 0.82 13.20
C LYS A 17 15.29 -0.68 12.91
N PRO A 18 16.01 -1.45 13.73
CA PRO A 18 16.12 -2.88 13.56
C PRO A 18 14.76 -3.55 13.82
N MET A 19 14.21 -4.23 12.82
CA MET A 19 12.93 -4.91 12.93
C MET A 19 13.02 -6.23 13.71
N ASP A 20 14.19 -6.80 13.86
CA ASP A 20 14.44 -8.06 14.61
C ASP A 20 14.09 -7.97 16.11
N ILE A 21 14.03 -6.75 16.69
CA ILE A 21 13.51 -6.53 18.05
C ILE A 21 12.05 -6.98 18.20
N PHE A 22 11.28 -7.06 17.11
CA PHE A 22 9.90 -7.55 17.10
C PHE A 22 9.80 -9.08 16.90
N GLY A 23 10.93 -9.77 16.95
CA GLY A 23 11.03 -11.23 16.96
C GLY A 23 11.74 -11.82 15.73
N GLU A 24 12.09 -13.10 15.85
CA GLU A 24 12.90 -13.85 14.88
C GLU A 24 12.36 -13.81 13.44
N ARG A 25 11.04 -13.68 13.26
CA ARG A 25 10.42 -13.57 11.92
C ARG A 25 10.90 -12.36 11.13
N TRP A 26 11.41 -11.32 11.81
CA TRP A 26 11.91 -10.09 11.18
C TRP A 26 13.41 -10.12 10.90
N LYS A 27 14.09 -11.15 11.37
CA LYS A 27 15.54 -11.30 11.15
C LYS A 27 15.86 -11.39 9.65
N ASN A 28 16.77 -10.53 9.21
CA ASN A 28 17.18 -10.42 7.80
C ASN A 28 15.99 -10.28 6.84
N HIS A 29 14.93 -9.53 7.25
CA HIS A 29 13.70 -9.45 6.45
C HIS A 29 13.94 -8.77 5.10
N THR A 30 14.80 -7.77 5.03
CA THR A 30 15.15 -7.07 3.78
C THR A 30 15.77 -8.03 2.77
N GLU A 31 16.78 -8.81 3.19
CA GLU A 31 17.43 -9.81 2.34
C GLU A 31 16.45 -10.91 1.91
N ARG A 32 15.57 -11.33 2.81
CA ARG A 32 14.54 -12.32 2.49
C ARG A 32 13.52 -11.79 1.49
N ILE A 33 13.14 -10.52 1.57
CA ILE A 33 12.30 -9.86 0.57
C ILE A 33 13.03 -9.87 -0.79
N GLY A 34 14.27 -9.42 -0.83
CA GLY A 34 15.08 -9.43 -2.06
C GLY A 34 15.16 -10.82 -2.67
N TYR A 35 15.54 -11.83 -1.88
CA TYR A 35 15.61 -13.22 -2.32
C TYR A 35 14.27 -13.74 -2.87
N PHE A 36 13.15 -13.45 -2.19
CA PHE A 36 11.83 -13.85 -2.66
C PHE A 36 11.51 -13.24 -4.03
N PHE A 37 11.75 -11.94 -4.19
CA PHE A 37 11.49 -11.26 -5.47
C PHE A 37 12.34 -11.86 -6.59
N GLU A 38 13.66 -12.01 -6.40
CA GLU A 38 14.57 -12.56 -7.40
C GLU A 38 14.25 -14.00 -7.81
N LYS A 39 13.75 -14.81 -6.87
CA LYS A 39 13.44 -16.23 -7.12
C LYS A 39 12.05 -16.47 -7.68
N THR A 40 11.11 -15.56 -7.41
CA THR A 40 9.68 -15.81 -7.65
C THR A 40 9.11 -14.92 -8.76
N LEU A 41 9.53 -13.65 -8.83
CA LEU A 41 8.91 -12.67 -9.71
C LEU A 41 9.65 -12.56 -11.06
N ARG A 42 8.86 -12.24 -12.09
CA ARG A 42 9.34 -11.85 -13.41
C ARG A 42 9.22 -10.34 -13.58
N THR A 43 9.88 -9.81 -14.58
CA THR A 43 9.88 -8.37 -14.88
C THR A 43 8.49 -7.82 -15.27
N ASP A 44 7.61 -8.68 -15.78
CA ASP A 44 6.23 -8.34 -16.17
C ASP A 44 5.21 -8.54 -15.04
N ASP A 45 5.59 -9.13 -13.92
CA ASP A 45 4.71 -9.30 -12.76
C ASP A 45 4.45 -7.97 -12.05
N THR A 46 3.38 -7.94 -11.27
CA THR A 46 2.99 -6.76 -10.46
C THR A 46 2.88 -7.14 -8.99
N VAL A 47 3.44 -6.29 -8.13
CA VAL A 47 3.33 -6.42 -6.67
C VAL A 47 2.62 -5.18 -6.13
N VAL A 48 1.53 -5.37 -5.39
CA VAL A 48 0.93 -4.29 -4.58
C VAL A 48 1.55 -4.32 -3.20
N ILE A 49 1.99 -3.15 -2.73
CA ILE A 49 2.53 -2.96 -1.37
C ILE A 49 1.57 -2.02 -0.63
N PRO A 50 0.63 -2.57 0.17
CA PRO A 50 -0.44 -1.82 0.82
C PRO A 50 -0.01 -0.95 2.00
N GLY A 51 1.23 -0.46 2.03
CA GLY A 51 1.70 0.50 3.03
C GLY A 51 2.73 -0.05 4.01
N ASP A 52 3.17 0.84 4.88
CA ASP A 52 4.25 0.63 5.86
C ASP A 52 5.55 0.15 5.17
N ILE A 53 5.97 0.95 4.19
CA ILE A 53 7.04 0.61 3.25
C ILE A 53 8.41 0.88 3.87
N SER A 54 8.60 2.08 4.40
CA SER A 54 9.90 2.56 4.90
C SER A 54 9.75 3.34 6.20
N TRP A 55 10.72 3.21 7.07
CA TRP A 55 10.85 4.01 8.28
C TRP A 55 11.44 5.41 8.05
N GLY A 56 11.79 5.78 6.83
CA GLY A 56 12.22 7.13 6.52
C GLY A 56 11.18 8.18 6.93
N MET A 57 11.64 9.32 7.44
CA MET A 57 10.78 10.44 7.82
C MET A 57 10.55 11.40 6.66
N THR A 58 11.46 11.41 5.69
CA THR A 58 11.42 12.24 4.48
C THR A 58 11.61 11.37 3.23
N LEU A 59 11.34 11.93 2.04
CA LEU A 59 11.59 11.24 0.77
C LEU A 59 13.06 10.88 0.59
N GLU A 60 13.95 11.75 1.05
CA GLU A 60 15.40 11.57 0.99
C GLU A 60 15.84 10.40 1.89
N GLU A 61 15.27 10.29 3.09
CA GLU A 61 15.55 9.18 4.00
C GLU A 61 14.95 7.86 3.51
N ALA A 62 13.79 7.90 2.84
CA ALA A 62 13.18 6.72 2.25
C ALA A 62 13.86 6.28 0.94
N LEU A 63 14.73 7.11 0.34
CA LEU A 63 15.33 6.84 -0.97
C LEU A 63 16.07 5.51 -1.05
N PRO A 64 16.93 5.09 -0.11
CA PRO A 64 17.60 3.79 -0.19
C PRO A 64 16.61 2.62 -0.25
N ASP A 65 15.51 2.70 0.50
CA ASP A 65 14.47 1.68 0.53
C ASP A 65 13.68 1.64 -0.79
N LEU A 66 13.36 2.81 -1.33
CA LEU A 66 12.70 2.94 -2.63
C LEU A 66 13.59 2.46 -3.77
N GLN A 67 14.90 2.75 -3.73
CA GLN A 67 15.88 2.24 -4.68
C GLN A 67 16.00 0.71 -4.59
N PHE A 68 16.03 0.15 -3.38
CA PHE A 68 16.01 -1.28 -3.18
C PHE A 68 14.78 -1.91 -3.85
N LEU A 69 13.58 -1.42 -3.56
CA LEU A 69 12.36 -1.92 -4.20
C LEU A 69 12.40 -1.73 -5.72
N ASN A 70 12.91 -0.60 -6.20
CA ASN A 70 12.99 -0.33 -7.64
C ASN A 70 13.94 -1.29 -8.36
N SER A 71 15.01 -1.73 -7.71
CA SER A 71 15.99 -2.69 -8.29
C SER A 71 15.44 -4.11 -8.44
N LEU A 72 14.43 -4.47 -7.66
CA LEU A 72 13.83 -5.80 -7.67
C LEU A 72 12.93 -5.99 -8.91
N PRO A 73 12.78 -7.25 -9.42
CA PRO A 73 11.93 -7.53 -10.57
C PRO A 73 10.46 -7.19 -10.33
N GLY A 74 9.73 -6.94 -11.42
CA GLY A 74 8.31 -6.64 -11.43
C GLY A 74 7.99 -5.15 -11.19
N LYS A 75 6.74 -4.77 -11.45
CA LYS A 75 6.19 -3.43 -11.17
C LYS A 75 5.69 -3.39 -9.73
N LYS A 76 5.99 -2.33 -8.98
CA LYS A 76 5.52 -2.15 -7.61
C LYS A 76 4.51 -1.01 -7.55
N ILE A 77 3.32 -1.31 -7.03
CA ILE A 77 2.25 -0.35 -6.80
C ILE A 77 2.20 -0.09 -5.28
N LEU A 78 2.62 1.09 -4.89
CA LEU A 78 2.79 1.48 -3.50
C LEU A 78 1.55 2.20 -2.98
N MET A 79 1.16 1.88 -1.76
CA MET A 79 0.12 2.60 -1.01
C MET A 79 0.71 3.19 0.26
N LYS A 80 0.02 4.16 0.84
CA LYS A 80 0.41 4.75 2.12
C LYS A 80 -0.07 3.89 3.27
N GLY A 81 0.83 3.52 4.19
CA GLY A 81 0.51 3.01 5.51
C GLY A 81 0.47 4.10 6.58
N ASN A 82 0.46 3.72 7.86
CA ASN A 82 0.48 4.69 8.96
C ASN A 82 1.91 5.09 9.37
N HIS A 83 2.89 4.25 9.09
CA HIS A 83 4.30 4.54 9.36
C HIS A 83 5.06 5.16 8.18
N ASP A 84 4.41 5.34 7.02
CA ASP A 84 5.03 6.04 5.89
C ASP A 84 5.01 7.56 6.11
N TYR A 85 5.83 8.05 7.04
CA TYR A 85 5.94 9.47 7.38
C TYR A 85 6.54 10.29 6.24
N TRP A 86 7.38 9.67 5.40
CA TRP A 86 7.94 10.25 4.17
C TRP A 86 6.89 10.63 3.12
N TRP A 87 5.69 10.04 3.22
CA TRP A 87 4.64 10.23 2.23
C TRP A 87 4.15 11.67 2.17
N SER A 88 4.40 12.31 1.04
CA SER A 88 4.02 13.69 0.73
C SER A 88 2.81 13.75 -0.22
N THR A 89 2.64 14.82 -0.98
CA THR A 89 1.64 14.87 -2.05
C THR A 89 2.07 13.96 -3.20
N VAL A 90 1.07 13.37 -3.90
CA VAL A 90 1.33 12.48 -5.04
C VAL A 90 2.27 13.14 -6.05
N SER A 91 1.99 14.39 -6.44
CA SER A 91 2.82 15.10 -7.44
C SER A 91 4.27 15.29 -6.99
N LYS A 92 4.53 15.48 -5.69
CA LYS A 92 5.90 15.57 -5.16
C LYS A 92 6.61 14.21 -5.21
N ILE A 93 5.88 13.13 -4.86
CA ILE A 93 6.45 11.79 -4.88
C ILE A 93 6.73 11.36 -6.33
N GLU A 94 5.79 11.58 -7.25
CA GLU A 94 5.97 11.25 -8.67
C GLU A 94 7.13 12.03 -9.29
N LYS A 95 7.26 13.32 -8.97
CA LYS A 95 8.42 14.13 -9.39
C LYS A 95 9.72 13.54 -8.85
N PHE A 96 9.76 13.20 -7.57
CA PHE A 96 10.91 12.56 -6.93
C PHE A 96 11.25 11.22 -7.58
N PHE A 97 10.25 10.39 -7.87
CA PHE A 97 10.46 9.10 -8.55
C PHE A 97 11.09 9.32 -9.94
N ALA A 98 10.62 10.32 -10.68
CA ALA A 98 11.18 10.65 -12.00
C ALA A 98 12.63 11.14 -11.89
N GLU A 99 12.93 12.04 -10.95
CA GLU A 99 14.28 12.56 -10.70
C GLU A 99 15.27 11.48 -10.26
N GLN A 100 14.80 10.51 -9.46
CA GLN A 100 15.60 9.40 -8.94
C GLN A 100 15.55 8.14 -9.84
N GLN A 101 14.89 8.22 -11.01
CA GLN A 101 14.76 7.10 -11.97
C GLN A 101 14.12 5.84 -11.38
N LEU A 102 13.16 6.00 -10.46
CA LEU A 102 12.43 4.91 -9.81
C LEU A 102 11.28 4.41 -10.71
N SER A 103 11.60 3.95 -11.90
CA SER A 103 10.65 3.69 -12.99
C SER A 103 9.72 2.50 -12.79
N THR A 104 10.04 1.59 -11.87
CA THR A 104 9.20 0.42 -11.56
C THR A 104 8.19 0.69 -10.45
N LEU A 105 8.25 1.87 -9.81
CA LEU A 105 7.38 2.25 -8.70
C LEU A 105 6.23 3.13 -9.20
N SER A 106 5.03 2.87 -8.70
CA SER A 106 3.81 3.66 -8.97
C SER A 106 3.01 3.82 -7.68
N LEU A 107 2.13 4.82 -7.62
CA LEU A 107 1.35 5.12 -6.42
C LEU A 107 -0.13 4.79 -6.63
N LEU A 108 -0.72 4.02 -5.72
CA LEU A 108 -2.16 3.82 -5.65
C LEU A 108 -2.77 4.77 -4.61
N PHE A 109 -3.32 5.89 -5.11
CA PHE A 109 -3.89 6.94 -4.27
C PHE A 109 -4.96 7.74 -5.00
N ASN A 110 -6.22 7.45 -4.77
CA ASN A 110 -7.39 8.00 -5.46
C ASN A 110 -7.44 7.68 -6.98
N ASN A 111 -6.68 6.73 -7.43
CA ASN A 111 -6.62 6.23 -8.81
C ASN A 111 -6.82 4.70 -8.81
N ALA A 112 -6.68 4.08 -9.97
CA ALA A 112 -6.69 2.63 -10.12
C ALA A 112 -5.73 2.21 -11.23
N TYR A 113 -5.31 0.94 -11.20
CA TYR A 113 -4.46 0.34 -12.24
C TYR A 113 -5.14 -0.90 -12.79
N LYS A 114 -5.12 -1.05 -14.13
CA LYS A 114 -5.53 -2.29 -14.77
C LYS A 114 -4.33 -3.24 -14.83
N VAL A 115 -4.51 -4.43 -14.29
CA VAL A 115 -3.56 -5.54 -14.38
C VAL A 115 -4.33 -6.76 -14.85
N GLU A 116 -4.10 -7.17 -16.10
CA GLU A 116 -4.87 -8.21 -16.80
C GLU A 116 -6.38 -7.95 -16.76
N SER A 117 -7.16 -8.85 -16.17
CA SER A 117 -8.61 -8.71 -16.03
C SER A 117 -9.04 -7.96 -14.76
N PHE A 118 -8.09 -7.49 -13.93
CA PHE A 118 -8.38 -6.85 -12.66
C PHE A 118 -8.15 -5.34 -12.71
N ALA A 119 -9.02 -4.59 -12.02
CA ALA A 119 -8.76 -3.21 -11.65
C ALA A 119 -8.34 -3.16 -10.18
N LEU A 120 -7.12 -2.73 -9.93
CA LEU A 120 -6.53 -2.60 -8.60
C LEU A 120 -6.91 -1.25 -8.03
N CYS A 121 -7.64 -1.24 -6.93
CA CYS A 121 -8.16 -0.07 -6.23
C CYS A 121 -7.74 -0.12 -4.76
N GLY A 122 -7.70 1.03 -4.09
CA GLY A 122 -7.36 0.98 -2.68
C GLY A 122 -7.25 2.34 -1.99
N THR A 123 -7.11 2.25 -0.69
CA THR A 123 -6.81 3.37 0.22
C THR A 123 -6.11 2.82 1.44
N ARG A 124 -5.47 3.70 2.23
CA ARG A 124 -4.93 3.30 3.52
C ARG A 124 -5.99 2.67 4.42
N GLY A 125 -7.22 3.16 4.36
CA GLY A 125 -8.25 2.82 5.34
C GLY A 125 -7.96 3.45 6.71
N TRP A 126 -8.75 3.08 7.68
CA TRP A 126 -8.55 3.39 9.10
C TRP A 126 -9.44 2.49 9.93
N TYR A 127 -8.99 2.11 11.11
CA TYR A 127 -9.84 1.39 12.04
C TYR A 127 -10.38 2.33 13.12
N SER A 128 -11.57 2.04 13.57
CA SER A 128 -12.21 2.72 14.69
C SER A 128 -12.30 1.75 15.88
N ASP A 129 -11.15 1.30 16.36
CA ASP A 129 -11.09 0.45 17.54
C ASP A 129 -11.38 1.28 18.80
N SER A 130 -12.23 0.77 19.67
CA SER A 130 -12.53 1.37 20.98
C SER A 130 -11.37 1.32 21.96
N THR A 131 -10.34 0.50 21.69
CA THR A 131 -9.16 0.35 22.53
C THR A 131 -8.12 1.44 22.33
N ASN A 132 -8.16 2.16 21.22
CA ASN A 132 -7.32 3.34 21.01
C ASN A 132 -7.93 4.58 21.70
N PRO A 133 -7.09 5.48 22.26
CA PRO A 133 -7.62 6.67 22.92
C PRO A 133 -8.56 7.43 21.97
N PRO A 134 -9.65 8.01 22.48
CA PRO A 134 -10.63 8.66 21.66
C PRO A 134 -9.98 9.83 20.92
N CYS A 135 -9.64 9.59 19.66
CA CYS A 135 -9.22 10.64 18.75
C CYS A 135 -10.50 11.33 18.27
N THR A 136 -10.70 12.59 18.64
CA THR A 136 -11.86 13.41 18.22
C THR A 136 -11.98 13.52 16.70
N ASP A 137 -10.89 13.25 15.96
CA ASP A 137 -10.86 13.30 14.51
C ASP A 137 -11.05 11.94 13.82
N ARG A 138 -11.23 10.86 14.58
CA ARG A 138 -11.34 9.48 14.03
C ARG A 138 -12.46 9.37 12.99
N ALA A 139 -13.66 9.85 13.28
CA ALA A 139 -14.78 9.81 12.34
C ALA A 139 -14.47 10.58 11.05
N LYS A 140 -13.79 11.73 11.16
CA LYS A 140 -13.34 12.49 9.98
C LYS A 140 -12.30 11.74 9.17
N ILE A 141 -11.38 11.02 9.84
CA ILE A 141 -10.36 10.20 9.15
C ILE A 141 -11.05 9.06 8.39
N VAL A 142 -11.95 8.32 9.04
CA VAL A 142 -12.69 7.22 8.42
C VAL A 142 -13.48 7.69 7.21
N LEU A 143 -14.26 8.78 7.33
CA LEU A 143 -15.03 9.35 6.22
C LEU A 143 -14.12 9.79 5.06
N ARG A 144 -12.96 10.37 5.36
CA ARG A 144 -11.99 10.76 4.34
C ARG A 144 -11.41 9.54 3.63
N GLU A 145 -11.08 8.46 4.35
CA GLU A 145 -10.58 7.22 3.76
C GLU A 145 -11.68 6.50 2.95
N ALA A 146 -12.92 6.49 3.42
CA ALA A 146 -14.06 5.97 2.65
C ALA A 146 -14.25 6.75 1.33
N GLY A 147 -14.16 8.07 1.36
CA GLY A 147 -14.22 8.89 0.15
C GLY A 147 -13.01 8.71 -0.78
N ARG A 148 -11.84 8.35 -0.27
CA ARG A 148 -10.67 7.97 -1.08
C ARG A 148 -10.87 6.62 -1.75
N LEU A 149 -11.35 5.64 -0.98
CA LEU A 149 -11.69 4.32 -1.51
C LEU A 149 -12.71 4.43 -2.63
N GLU A 150 -13.78 5.23 -2.43
CA GLU A 150 -14.81 5.45 -3.43
C GLU A 150 -14.23 6.05 -4.72
N ARG A 151 -13.35 7.06 -4.63
CA ARG A 151 -12.67 7.63 -5.82
C ARG A 151 -11.82 6.60 -6.56
N SER A 152 -11.08 5.77 -5.80
CA SER A 152 -10.27 4.71 -6.39
C SER A 152 -11.11 3.66 -7.09
N LEU A 153 -12.20 3.19 -6.46
CA LEU A 153 -13.13 2.22 -7.06
C LEU A 153 -13.87 2.81 -8.27
N GLN A 154 -14.26 4.10 -8.20
CA GLN A 154 -14.84 4.79 -9.34
C GLN A 154 -13.87 4.89 -10.53
N ALA A 155 -12.58 5.14 -10.26
CA ALA A 155 -11.55 5.10 -11.30
C ALA A 155 -11.41 3.68 -11.87
N GLY A 156 -11.39 2.66 -11.00
CA GLY A 156 -11.30 1.26 -11.40
C GLY A 156 -12.48 0.79 -12.26
N SER A 157 -13.70 1.23 -11.94
CA SER A 157 -14.90 0.88 -12.72
C SER A 157 -14.87 1.40 -14.18
N ARG A 158 -13.97 2.31 -14.50
CA ARG A 158 -13.78 2.86 -15.86
C ARG A 158 -12.72 2.12 -16.66
N LEU A 159 -12.01 1.14 -16.07
CA LEU A 159 -10.86 0.47 -16.68
C LEU A 159 -11.20 -0.78 -17.50
N GLU A 160 -12.48 -1.04 -17.79
CA GLU A 160 -12.90 -2.22 -18.56
C GLU A 160 -12.26 -3.51 -18.01
N ALA A 161 -12.26 -3.67 -16.69
CA ALA A 161 -11.79 -4.87 -15.99
C ALA A 161 -12.96 -5.78 -15.62
N GLU A 162 -12.70 -7.07 -15.52
CA GLU A 162 -13.72 -8.06 -15.13
C GLU A 162 -14.05 -7.99 -13.64
N GLU A 163 -13.07 -7.60 -12.82
CA GLU A 163 -13.22 -7.56 -11.36
C GLU A 163 -12.44 -6.40 -10.73
N LEU A 164 -13.06 -5.78 -9.72
CA LEU A 164 -12.41 -4.81 -8.85
C LEU A 164 -11.77 -5.53 -7.65
N LEU A 165 -10.46 -5.37 -7.48
CA LEU A 165 -9.73 -5.81 -6.29
C LEU A 165 -9.45 -4.59 -5.41
N ALA A 166 -9.77 -4.69 -4.12
CA ALA A 166 -9.47 -3.62 -3.17
C ALA A 166 -8.26 -3.97 -2.29
N PHE A 167 -7.42 -2.98 -2.05
CA PHE A 167 -6.26 -3.07 -1.16
C PHE A 167 -6.40 -2.02 -0.06
N LEU A 168 -6.31 -2.45 1.20
CA LEU A 168 -6.39 -1.58 2.36
C LEU A 168 -5.28 -1.91 3.35
N HIS A 169 -4.53 -0.91 3.80
CA HIS A 169 -3.55 -1.10 4.86
C HIS A 169 -4.23 -1.44 6.19
N PHE A 170 -5.31 -0.71 6.54
CA PHE A 170 -6.14 -1.08 7.68
C PHE A 170 -7.35 -1.88 7.20
N PRO A 171 -7.52 -3.13 7.64
CA PRO A 171 -8.62 -3.97 7.19
C PRO A 171 -9.97 -3.39 7.63
N PRO A 172 -11.02 -3.46 6.78
CA PRO A 172 -12.35 -2.99 7.13
C PRO A 172 -13.05 -3.88 8.17
N VAL A 173 -12.55 -5.09 8.35
CA VAL A 173 -13.05 -6.06 9.35
C VAL A 173 -11.87 -6.67 10.07
N TRP A 174 -11.89 -6.62 11.40
CA TRP A 174 -10.84 -7.19 12.24
C TRP A 174 -11.44 -7.73 13.55
N GLY A 175 -11.34 -9.03 13.77
CA GLY A 175 -11.98 -9.69 14.92
C GLY A 175 -13.50 -9.40 14.94
N ASN A 176 -13.98 -8.76 16.00
CA ASN A 176 -15.38 -8.35 16.13
C ASN A 176 -15.66 -6.92 15.65
N PHE A 177 -14.64 -6.27 15.10
CA PHE A 177 -14.72 -4.88 14.66
C PHE A 177 -15.04 -4.80 13.17
N VAL A 178 -15.94 -3.88 12.80
CA VAL A 178 -16.32 -3.58 11.41
C VAL A 178 -16.32 -2.08 11.20
N CYS A 179 -15.48 -1.60 10.27
CA CYS A 179 -15.54 -0.24 9.75
C CYS A 179 -16.65 -0.16 8.70
N ARG A 180 -17.85 0.24 9.13
CA ARG A 180 -19.05 0.25 8.29
C ARG A 180 -18.89 1.14 7.07
N GLU A 181 -18.28 2.30 7.22
CA GLU A 181 -18.09 3.29 6.16
C GLU A 181 -17.24 2.72 5.00
N LEU A 182 -16.17 1.99 5.31
CA LEU A 182 -15.36 1.33 4.29
C LEU A 182 -16.08 0.13 3.69
N LEU A 183 -16.74 -0.68 4.53
CA LEU A 183 -17.45 -1.86 4.08
C LEU A 183 -18.63 -1.51 3.14
N GLU A 184 -19.40 -0.47 3.46
CA GLU A 184 -20.50 0.01 2.62
C GLU A 184 -20.01 0.46 1.23
N VAL A 185 -18.86 1.11 1.16
CA VAL A 185 -18.24 1.49 -0.12
C VAL A 185 -17.85 0.24 -0.91
N LEU A 186 -17.16 -0.73 -0.29
CA LEU A 186 -16.78 -1.99 -0.95
C LEU A 186 -18.00 -2.73 -1.51
N LEU A 187 -19.06 -2.86 -0.71
CA LEU A 187 -20.30 -3.55 -1.11
C LEU A 187 -21.02 -2.82 -2.25
N ARG A 188 -21.09 -1.48 -2.20
CA ARG A 188 -21.71 -0.65 -3.25
C ARG A 188 -21.07 -0.87 -4.61
N TYR A 189 -19.75 -1.07 -4.66
CA TYR A 189 -19.01 -1.32 -5.90
C TYR A 189 -18.90 -2.83 -6.24
N GLY A 190 -19.52 -3.71 -5.46
CA GLY A 190 -19.50 -5.16 -5.71
C GLY A 190 -18.11 -5.78 -5.55
N VAL A 191 -17.26 -5.21 -4.72
CA VAL A 191 -15.92 -5.76 -4.43
C VAL A 191 -16.06 -7.09 -3.72
N LYS A 192 -15.50 -8.15 -4.30
CA LYS A 192 -15.55 -9.52 -3.76
C LYS A 192 -14.30 -9.88 -2.98
N ARG A 193 -13.17 -9.26 -3.31
CA ARG A 193 -11.85 -9.55 -2.71
C ARG A 193 -11.20 -8.26 -2.24
N CYS A 194 -10.85 -8.25 -0.96
CA CYS A 194 -10.14 -7.15 -0.30
C CYS A 194 -8.92 -7.72 0.42
N TYR A 195 -7.77 -7.14 0.20
CA TYR A 195 -6.47 -7.53 0.74
C TYR A 195 -5.93 -6.45 1.67
#